data_70ebce5a7c4dc3f2a485cbdb1cddbd24
#
_entry.id   70ebce5a7c4dc3f2a485cbdb1cddbd24
#
_cell.length_a   1.000
_cell.length_b   1.000
_cell.length_c   1.000
_cell.angle_alpha   90.00
_cell.angle_beta   90.00
_cell.angle_gamma   90.00
#
_symmetry.space_group_name_H-M   'P 1'
#
loop_
_entity.id
_entity.type
_entity.pdbx_description
1 polymer ?
#
loop_
_entity_poly.entity_id
_entity_poly.type
_entity_poly.pdbx_seq_one_letter_code
_entity_poly.pdbx_strand_id
1 'polypeptide(L)'
;MKYILKFLPRELLIKYSFYFIPILKIIFKGKRFYDPIDGNGYSKFLSYGYKKIRRNALSPGTLSLERHRLLWLYLVNETNFLDSKLKVLHVAPEQIFYKKFKKNQNWNYITFDLKSPLADIKGDIKSMNFENKSFDLVICNHVLEHIDDDIKALNEIFRVLKSGGVAILQVPINFKRNETFEDQSIISKKDREKYFGQYDHVREYGLDFKERIEKAGFEVEMVNYTENFSEELKLKYGLQINDVIPIARKSFSN
;
A
#
# COMPACT_ATOMS: atom_id res chain seq x y z
N MET A 1 25.34 1.93 3.30
CA MET A 1 24.04 1.35 2.92
C MET A 1 23.25 2.19 1.90
N LYS A 2 23.30 3.55 1.93
CA LYS A 2 22.57 4.45 0.99
C LYS A 2 22.90 4.23 -0.49
N TYR A 3 24.13 3.86 -0.83
CA TYR A 3 24.61 3.70 -2.21
C TYR A 3 24.32 2.32 -2.79
N ILE A 4 24.33 1.28 -1.97
CA ILE A 4 24.13 -0.11 -2.43
C ILE A 4 22.68 -0.35 -2.87
N LEU A 5 21.68 0.25 -2.18
CA LEU A 5 20.26 0.12 -2.51
C LEU A 5 19.85 0.84 -3.81
N LYS A 6 20.65 1.81 -4.30
CA LYS A 6 20.39 2.54 -5.55
C LYS A 6 20.76 1.73 -6.81
N PHE A 7 21.66 0.76 -6.69
CA PHE A 7 22.22 0.04 -7.84
C PHE A 7 21.73 -1.39 -8.00
N LEU A 8 21.05 -1.94 -6.98
CA LEU A 8 20.52 -3.31 -7.07
C LEU A 8 19.10 -3.29 -7.64
N PRO A 9 18.81 -4.08 -8.68
CA PRO A 9 17.45 -4.29 -9.18
C PRO A 9 16.52 -4.74 -8.03
N ARG A 10 15.28 -4.24 -8.05
CA ARG A 10 14.26 -4.54 -7.02
C ARG A 10 14.10 -6.05 -6.79
N GLU A 11 14.21 -6.85 -7.83
CA GLU A 11 14.15 -8.32 -7.79
C GLU A 11 15.25 -8.93 -6.93
N LEU A 12 16.49 -8.43 -7.07
CA LEU A 12 17.62 -8.88 -6.24
C LEU A 12 17.45 -8.44 -4.79
N LEU A 13 16.95 -7.22 -4.55
CA LEU A 13 16.66 -6.75 -3.19
C LEU A 13 15.60 -7.63 -2.52
N ILE A 14 14.55 -8.01 -3.24
CA ILE A 14 13.52 -8.94 -2.77
C ILE A 14 14.16 -10.29 -2.42
N LYS A 15 14.96 -10.87 -3.33
CA LYS A 15 15.59 -12.17 -3.16
C LYS A 15 16.56 -12.20 -1.97
N TYR A 16 17.41 -11.19 -1.85
CA TYR A 16 18.43 -11.15 -0.78
C TYR A 16 17.87 -10.69 0.58
N SER A 17 16.75 -9.96 0.61
CA SER A 17 16.12 -9.57 1.87
C SER A 17 15.80 -10.77 2.77
N PHE A 18 15.49 -11.92 2.20
CA PHE A 18 15.20 -13.15 2.94
C PHE A 18 16.36 -13.64 3.82
N TYR A 19 17.60 -13.42 3.36
CA TYR A 19 18.79 -13.84 4.09
C TYR A 19 19.16 -12.85 5.21
N PHE A 20 18.89 -11.56 5.02
CA PHE A 20 19.27 -10.53 5.99
C PHE A 20 18.22 -10.31 7.09
N ILE A 21 16.95 -10.54 6.83
CA ILE A 21 15.87 -10.34 7.82
C ILE A 21 16.12 -11.12 9.12
N PRO A 22 16.48 -12.42 9.14
CA PRO A 22 16.73 -13.14 10.38
C PRO A 22 17.86 -12.51 11.21
N ILE A 23 18.93 -12.07 10.55
CA ILE A 23 20.07 -11.40 11.20
C ILE A 23 19.62 -10.06 11.80
N LEU A 24 18.87 -9.25 11.04
CA LEU A 24 18.35 -7.97 11.52
C LEU A 24 17.42 -8.15 12.72
N LYS A 25 16.60 -9.19 12.75
CA LYS A 25 15.73 -9.52 13.89
C LYS A 25 16.53 -9.75 15.16
N ILE A 26 17.67 -10.42 15.09
CA ILE A 26 18.54 -10.69 16.23
C ILE A 26 19.24 -9.41 16.68
N ILE A 27 19.88 -8.68 15.75
CA ILE A 27 20.65 -7.46 16.05
C ILE A 27 19.78 -6.36 16.66
N PHE A 28 18.57 -6.21 16.15
CA PHE A 28 17.65 -5.14 16.58
C PHE A 28 16.58 -5.59 17.56
N LYS A 29 16.68 -6.80 18.14
CA LYS A 29 15.74 -7.26 19.17
C LYS A 29 15.68 -6.27 20.34
N GLY A 30 14.47 -5.97 20.82
CA GLY A 30 14.26 -5.02 21.93
C GLY A 30 12.78 -4.79 22.22
N LYS A 31 12.49 -3.81 23.09
CA LYS A 31 11.11 -3.55 23.58
C LYS A 31 10.60 -2.16 23.23
N ARG A 32 11.43 -1.31 22.59
CA ARG A 32 11.08 0.11 22.34
C ARG A 32 10.05 0.26 21.21
N PHE A 33 10.19 -0.53 20.16
CA PHE A 33 9.26 -0.58 19.03
C PHE A 33 8.64 -1.95 18.92
N TYR A 34 7.45 -2.02 18.34
CA TYR A 34 6.76 -3.28 18.11
C TYR A 34 6.22 -3.31 16.68
N ASP A 35 6.53 -4.36 15.94
CA ASP A 35 5.98 -4.59 14.62
C ASP A 35 4.77 -5.53 14.69
N PRO A 36 3.55 -5.01 14.50
CA PRO A 36 2.33 -5.82 14.63
C PRO A 36 2.22 -6.88 13.54
N ILE A 37 2.97 -6.76 12.44
CA ILE A 37 2.91 -7.71 11.33
C ILE A 37 3.63 -9.01 11.67
N ASP A 38 4.76 -8.97 12.38
CA ASP A 38 5.48 -10.18 12.81
C ASP A 38 5.37 -10.48 14.31
N GLY A 39 4.74 -9.59 15.07
CA GLY A 39 4.53 -9.77 16.50
C GLY A 39 5.81 -9.66 17.34
N ASN A 40 6.87 -9.00 16.85
CA ASN A 40 8.14 -8.88 17.53
C ASN A 40 8.47 -7.46 17.98
N GLY A 41 9.23 -7.39 19.08
CA GLY A 41 9.75 -6.13 19.60
C GLY A 41 11.18 -5.84 19.12
N TYR A 42 11.45 -4.54 18.89
CA TYR A 42 12.73 -4.04 18.37
C TYR A 42 13.27 -2.89 19.20
N SER A 43 14.61 -2.76 19.29
CA SER A 43 15.29 -1.65 19.96
C SER A 43 15.17 -0.35 19.16
N LYS A 44 15.10 -0.44 17.83
CA LYS A 44 14.80 0.68 16.91
C LYS A 44 14.26 0.15 15.58
N PHE A 45 13.51 1.02 14.88
CA PHE A 45 13.28 0.86 13.45
C PHE A 45 14.34 1.61 12.64
N LEU A 46 14.59 1.16 11.42
CA LEU A 46 15.59 1.75 10.54
C LEU A 46 15.05 3.03 9.88
N SER A 47 15.94 3.89 9.43
CA SER A 47 15.55 5.08 8.69
C SER A 47 15.24 4.73 7.23
N TYR A 48 14.22 5.38 6.67
CA TYR A 48 13.80 5.20 5.28
C TYR A 48 13.39 6.53 4.64
N GLY A 49 13.57 6.66 3.32
CA GLY A 49 13.12 7.79 2.50
C GLY A 49 14.14 8.21 1.44
N TYR A 50 13.65 8.89 0.40
CA TYR A 50 14.48 9.42 -0.69
C TYR A 50 14.88 10.87 -0.44
N LYS A 51 13.96 11.83 -0.53
CA LYS A 51 14.19 13.25 -0.28
C LYS A 51 14.24 13.55 1.22
N LYS A 52 13.23 13.10 1.94
CA LYS A 52 13.09 13.27 3.39
C LYS A 52 13.33 11.94 4.08
N ILE A 53 14.44 11.84 4.83
CA ILE A 53 14.74 10.67 5.64
C ILE A 53 13.85 10.69 6.89
N ARG A 54 12.98 9.68 7.01
CA ARG A 54 12.17 9.43 8.20
C ARG A 54 12.92 8.48 9.12
N ARG A 55 13.09 8.88 10.37
CA ARG A 55 13.70 8.02 11.40
C ARG A 55 12.65 7.01 11.89
N ASN A 56 13.10 5.82 12.27
CA ASN A 56 12.23 4.75 12.80
C ASN A 56 11.04 4.38 11.89
N ALA A 57 11.24 4.44 10.58
CA ALA A 57 10.21 4.17 9.59
C ALA A 57 10.13 2.69 9.18
N LEU A 58 11.28 2.03 9.01
CA LEU A 58 11.39 0.70 8.43
C LEU A 58 11.65 -0.36 9.53
N SER A 59 10.74 -1.30 9.70
CA SER A 59 10.93 -2.43 10.62
C SER A 59 12.08 -3.33 10.16
N PRO A 60 13.01 -3.69 11.03
CA PRO A 60 14.09 -4.60 10.66
C PRO A 60 13.62 -6.05 10.46
N GLY A 61 12.47 -6.42 11.04
CA GLY A 61 11.97 -7.78 10.99
C GLY A 61 11.10 -8.11 9.80
N THR A 62 10.44 -7.13 9.25
CA THR A 62 9.49 -7.32 8.14
C THR A 62 9.81 -6.46 6.94
N LEU A 63 10.66 -5.43 7.11
CA LEU A 63 10.86 -4.33 6.18
C LEU A 63 9.57 -3.53 5.92
N SER A 64 8.61 -3.59 6.85
CA SER A 64 7.39 -2.80 6.78
C SER A 64 7.67 -1.31 7.03
N LEU A 65 6.97 -0.47 6.30
CA LEU A 65 6.87 0.96 6.57
C LEU A 65 5.64 1.26 7.44
N GLU A 66 5.51 2.50 7.87
CA GLU A 66 4.44 3.02 8.72
C GLU A 66 3.05 2.63 8.17
N ARG A 67 2.80 2.93 6.88
CA ARG A 67 1.54 2.63 6.19
C ARG A 67 1.19 1.14 6.18
N HIS A 68 2.20 0.26 6.08
CA HIS A 68 1.96 -1.20 6.10
C HIS A 68 1.50 -1.65 7.48
N ARG A 69 2.11 -1.13 8.55
CA ARG A 69 1.73 -1.45 9.92
C ARG A 69 0.35 -0.88 10.26
N LEU A 70 0.05 0.33 9.77
CA LEU A 70 -1.27 0.95 9.93
C LEU A 70 -2.35 0.11 9.25
N LEU A 71 -2.15 -0.26 7.98
CA LEU A 71 -3.09 -1.11 7.25
C LEU A 71 -3.27 -2.47 7.93
N TRP A 72 -2.18 -3.08 8.39
CA TRP A 72 -2.25 -4.36 9.08
C TRP A 72 -3.09 -4.28 10.36
N LEU A 73 -2.86 -3.25 11.18
CA LEU A 73 -3.64 -3.01 12.41
C LEU A 73 -5.12 -2.77 12.08
N TYR A 74 -5.42 -2.01 11.04
CA TYR A 74 -6.79 -1.82 10.58
C TYR A 74 -7.46 -3.14 10.15
N LEU A 75 -6.79 -3.93 9.33
CA LEU A 75 -7.31 -5.23 8.88
C LEU A 75 -7.61 -6.18 10.03
N VAL A 76 -6.74 -6.21 11.06
CA VAL A 76 -6.88 -7.12 12.21
C VAL A 76 -7.95 -6.64 13.19
N ASN A 77 -8.04 -5.33 13.43
CA ASN A 77 -8.85 -4.80 14.53
C ASN A 77 -10.26 -4.33 14.08
N GLU A 78 -10.37 -3.82 12.84
CA GLU A 78 -11.58 -3.14 12.38
C GLU A 78 -12.33 -3.92 11.28
N THR A 79 -11.76 -5.03 10.82
CA THR A 79 -12.40 -5.83 9.77
C THR A 79 -12.40 -7.31 10.11
N ASN A 80 -13.29 -8.05 9.48
CA ASN A 80 -13.31 -9.51 9.50
C ASN A 80 -12.70 -10.14 8.24
N PHE A 81 -12.01 -9.34 7.42
CA PHE A 81 -11.52 -9.81 6.12
C PHE A 81 -10.56 -10.99 6.24
N LEU A 82 -9.67 -10.98 7.24
CA LEU A 82 -8.69 -12.06 7.41
C LEU A 82 -9.34 -13.41 7.78
N ASP A 83 -10.51 -13.37 8.39
CA ASP A 83 -11.24 -14.56 8.88
C ASP A 83 -12.37 -14.99 7.94
N SER A 84 -12.74 -14.13 6.99
CA SER A 84 -13.80 -14.39 6.02
C SER A 84 -13.29 -15.11 4.77
N LYS A 85 -14.13 -15.96 4.19
CA LYS A 85 -13.86 -16.61 2.89
C LYS A 85 -14.04 -15.60 1.77
N LEU A 86 -12.95 -15.07 1.24
CA LEU A 86 -12.94 -14.01 0.22
C LEU A 86 -12.13 -14.40 -1.00
N LYS A 87 -12.57 -13.95 -2.18
CA LYS A 87 -11.75 -13.89 -3.38
C LYS A 87 -11.09 -12.51 -3.43
N VAL A 88 -9.77 -12.47 -3.26
CA VAL A 88 -8.99 -11.24 -3.07
C VAL A 88 -8.07 -11.01 -4.25
N LEU A 89 -8.12 -9.79 -4.82
CA LEU A 89 -7.15 -9.31 -5.80
C LEU A 89 -6.19 -8.34 -5.13
N HIS A 90 -4.89 -8.63 -5.18
CA HIS A 90 -3.85 -7.72 -4.70
C HIS A 90 -3.04 -7.19 -5.88
N VAL A 91 -3.26 -5.92 -6.21
CA VAL A 91 -2.56 -5.22 -7.28
C VAL A 91 -1.21 -4.72 -6.77
N ALA A 92 -0.16 -4.92 -7.55
CA ALA A 92 1.23 -4.58 -7.22
C ALA A 92 1.66 -5.07 -5.82
N PRO A 93 1.57 -6.38 -5.55
CA PRO A 93 1.65 -6.92 -4.20
C PRO A 93 2.94 -6.53 -3.49
N GLU A 94 2.79 -5.91 -2.32
CA GLU A 94 3.91 -5.63 -1.44
C GLU A 94 4.41 -6.92 -0.80
N GLN A 95 5.73 -7.14 -0.87
CA GLN A 95 6.37 -8.37 -0.38
C GLN A 95 5.98 -8.74 1.07
N ILE A 96 5.75 -7.72 1.90
CA ILE A 96 5.38 -7.89 3.30
C ILE A 96 4.03 -8.56 3.47
N PHE A 97 3.03 -8.12 2.69
CA PHE A 97 1.68 -8.67 2.72
C PHE A 97 1.57 -9.96 1.92
N TYR A 98 2.25 -10.04 0.77
CA TYR A 98 2.23 -11.22 -0.10
C TYR A 98 2.44 -12.52 0.68
N LYS A 99 3.48 -12.57 1.54
CA LYS A 99 3.78 -13.77 2.33
C LYS A 99 2.70 -14.13 3.35
N LYS A 100 2.08 -13.12 3.96
CA LYS A 100 1.02 -13.33 4.95
C LYS A 100 -0.28 -13.73 4.28
N PHE A 101 -0.67 -12.99 3.24
CA PHE A 101 -1.93 -13.22 2.54
C PHE A 101 -1.93 -14.53 1.76
N LYS A 102 -0.80 -14.92 1.17
CA LYS A 102 -0.66 -16.23 0.51
C LYS A 102 -0.83 -17.43 1.43
N LYS A 103 -0.63 -17.25 2.75
CA LYS A 103 -0.83 -18.28 3.77
C LYS A 103 -2.24 -18.28 4.36
N ASN A 104 -3.06 -17.30 4.06
CA ASN A 104 -4.42 -17.23 4.56
C ASN A 104 -5.30 -18.24 3.83
N GLN A 105 -5.72 -19.29 4.53
CA GLN A 105 -6.51 -20.37 3.96
C GLN A 105 -7.97 -19.97 3.66
N ASN A 106 -8.43 -18.84 4.21
CA ASN A 106 -9.77 -18.31 3.94
C ASN A 106 -9.82 -17.54 2.62
N TRP A 107 -8.66 -17.17 2.05
CA TRP A 107 -8.61 -16.34 0.86
C TRP A 107 -8.31 -17.16 -0.41
N ASN A 108 -9.14 -16.98 -1.43
CA ASN A 108 -8.72 -17.22 -2.81
C ASN A 108 -7.92 -15.99 -3.26
N TYR A 109 -6.60 -15.99 -2.94
CA TYR A 109 -5.72 -14.84 -3.09
C TYR A 109 -5.01 -14.87 -4.44
N ILE A 110 -5.26 -13.83 -5.24
CA ILE A 110 -4.70 -13.64 -6.58
C ILE A 110 -3.91 -12.34 -6.60
N THR A 111 -2.71 -12.37 -7.14
CA THR A 111 -1.84 -11.20 -7.31
C THR A 111 -1.74 -10.77 -8.76
N PHE A 112 -1.76 -9.46 -8.98
CA PHE A 112 -1.76 -8.85 -10.30
C PHE A 112 -0.78 -7.68 -10.39
N ASP A 113 0.04 -7.64 -11.41
CA ASP A 113 0.98 -6.52 -11.65
C ASP A 113 1.46 -6.54 -13.10
N LEU A 114 1.93 -5.40 -13.59
CA LEU A 114 2.47 -5.29 -14.94
C LEU A 114 3.76 -6.11 -15.12
N LYS A 115 4.66 -6.09 -14.12
CA LYS A 115 6.04 -6.63 -14.24
C LYS A 115 6.52 -7.42 -13.01
N SER A 116 5.86 -7.28 -11.86
CA SER A 116 6.34 -7.88 -10.60
C SER A 116 6.51 -9.39 -10.70
N PRO A 117 7.62 -9.96 -10.18
CA PRO A 117 7.79 -11.40 -10.07
C PRO A 117 6.86 -12.04 -9.02
N LEU A 118 6.19 -11.23 -8.19
CA LEU A 118 5.22 -11.69 -7.20
C LEU A 118 3.80 -11.82 -7.78
N ALA A 119 3.58 -11.38 -9.02
CA ALA A 119 2.27 -11.44 -9.65
C ALA A 119 1.99 -12.85 -10.20
N ASP A 120 0.86 -13.43 -9.80
CA ASP A 120 0.32 -14.66 -10.39
C ASP A 120 -0.17 -14.39 -11.82
N ILE A 121 -0.73 -13.18 -12.06
CA ILE A 121 -1.23 -12.73 -13.38
C ILE A 121 -0.59 -11.40 -13.72
N LYS A 122 -0.03 -11.28 -14.92
CA LYS A 122 0.54 -10.05 -15.46
C LYS A 122 -0.43 -9.31 -16.35
N GLY A 123 -0.53 -7.99 -16.18
CA GLY A 123 -1.40 -7.14 -16.99
C GLY A 123 -1.39 -5.68 -16.57
N ASP A 124 -2.05 -4.85 -17.39
CA ASP A 124 -2.26 -3.43 -17.10
C ASP A 124 -3.54 -3.26 -16.26
N ILE A 125 -3.45 -2.54 -15.15
CA ILE A 125 -4.59 -2.24 -14.27
C ILE A 125 -5.70 -1.47 -14.99
N LYS A 126 -5.38 -0.75 -16.05
CA LYS A 126 -6.35 -0.03 -16.89
C LYS A 126 -7.18 -0.95 -17.81
N SER A 127 -6.83 -2.23 -17.90
CA SER A 127 -7.51 -3.23 -18.74
C SER A 127 -7.26 -4.63 -18.18
N MET A 128 -7.89 -4.94 -17.06
CA MET A 128 -7.71 -6.21 -16.37
C MET A 128 -8.51 -7.33 -17.04
N ASN A 129 -7.84 -8.44 -17.38
CA ASN A 129 -8.49 -9.61 -17.96
C ASN A 129 -9.16 -10.47 -16.88
N PHE A 130 -10.11 -9.88 -16.16
CA PHE A 130 -10.99 -10.56 -15.22
C PHE A 130 -12.44 -10.28 -15.58
N GLU A 131 -13.32 -11.23 -15.29
CA GLU A 131 -14.76 -11.06 -15.42
C GLU A 131 -15.28 -9.97 -14.47
N ASN A 132 -16.39 -9.35 -14.83
CA ASN A 132 -17.08 -8.40 -13.96
C ASN A 132 -17.49 -9.09 -12.64
N LYS A 133 -17.51 -8.33 -11.55
CA LYS A 133 -18.02 -8.80 -10.25
C LYS A 133 -17.33 -10.10 -9.76
N SER A 134 -16.00 -10.19 -9.93
CA SER A 134 -15.21 -11.40 -9.63
C SER A 134 -14.66 -11.42 -8.20
N PHE A 135 -14.38 -10.26 -7.59
CA PHE A 135 -13.65 -10.17 -6.32
C PHE A 135 -14.48 -9.58 -5.20
N ASP A 136 -14.28 -10.08 -3.99
CA ASP A 136 -14.88 -9.55 -2.76
C ASP A 136 -14.07 -8.39 -2.21
N LEU A 137 -12.74 -8.47 -2.33
CA LEU A 137 -11.78 -7.47 -1.86
C LEU A 137 -10.72 -7.20 -2.93
N VAL A 138 -10.43 -5.92 -3.18
CA VAL A 138 -9.28 -5.47 -3.99
C VAL A 138 -8.35 -4.65 -3.09
N ILE A 139 -7.06 -4.98 -3.09
CA ILE A 139 -6.01 -4.20 -2.43
C ILE A 139 -5.14 -3.60 -3.50
N CYS A 140 -5.09 -2.26 -3.57
CA CYS A 140 -4.31 -1.51 -4.56
C CYS A 140 -3.64 -0.32 -3.87
N ASN A 141 -2.45 -0.56 -3.33
CA ASN A 141 -1.75 0.41 -2.51
C ASN A 141 -0.52 0.94 -3.24
N HIS A 142 -0.37 2.27 -3.28
CA HIS A 142 0.77 2.93 -3.92
C HIS A 142 1.00 2.50 -5.38
N VAL A 143 -0.09 2.51 -6.15
CA VAL A 143 -0.11 2.16 -7.58
C VAL A 143 -0.64 3.31 -8.42
N LEU A 144 -1.75 3.93 -8.01
CA LEU A 144 -2.48 4.89 -8.83
C LEU A 144 -1.67 6.15 -9.14
N GLU A 145 -0.74 6.53 -8.26
CA GLU A 145 0.19 7.64 -8.50
C GLU A 145 1.18 7.40 -9.65
N HIS A 146 1.32 6.15 -10.09
CA HIS A 146 2.18 5.74 -11.21
C HIS A 146 1.42 5.55 -12.53
N ILE A 147 0.07 5.54 -12.48
CA ILE A 147 -0.80 5.24 -13.62
C ILE A 147 -1.18 6.54 -14.32
N ASP A 148 -0.94 6.65 -15.61
CA ASP A 148 -1.27 7.84 -16.42
C ASP A 148 -2.77 8.19 -16.41
N ASP A 149 -3.64 7.18 -16.49
CA ASP A 149 -5.11 7.29 -16.41
C ASP A 149 -5.62 6.51 -15.19
N ASP A 150 -5.59 7.16 -14.02
CA ASP A 150 -6.03 6.56 -12.76
C ASP A 150 -7.56 6.38 -12.70
N ILE A 151 -8.32 7.23 -13.40
CA ILE A 151 -9.78 7.08 -13.47
C ILE A 151 -10.15 5.80 -14.21
N LYS A 152 -9.45 5.48 -15.31
CA LYS A 152 -9.64 4.21 -16.00
C LYS A 152 -9.28 3.01 -15.13
N ALA A 153 -8.19 3.12 -14.35
CA ALA A 153 -7.81 2.09 -13.39
C ALA A 153 -8.87 1.92 -12.27
N LEU A 154 -9.39 3.02 -11.73
CA LEU A 154 -10.46 2.99 -10.73
C LEU A 154 -11.76 2.36 -11.29
N ASN A 155 -12.13 2.67 -12.53
CA ASN A 155 -13.27 2.05 -13.21
C ASN A 155 -13.08 0.54 -13.39
N GLU A 156 -11.87 0.08 -13.70
CA GLU A 156 -11.56 -1.35 -13.81
C GLU A 156 -11.63 -2.04 -12.43
N ILE A 157 -11.11 -1.41 -11.37
CA ILE A 157 -11.25 -1.92 -10.00
C ILE A 157 -12.74 -2.04 -9.64
N PHE A 158 -13.54 -1.01 -9.95
CA PHE A 158 -14.98 -1.03 -9.73
C PHE A 158 -15.68 -2.15 -10.51
N ARG A 159 -15.31 -2.34 -11.79
CA ARG A 159 -15.87 -3.38 -12.66
C ARG A 159 -15.66 -4.77 -12.10
N VAL A 160 -14.43 -5.08 -11.65
CA VAL A 160 -14.08 -6.43 -11.19
C VAL A 160 -14.57 -6.72 -9.76
N LEU A 161 -14.92 -5.71 -8.97
CA LEU A 161 -15.52 -5.89 -7.65
C LEU A 161 -16.97 -6.36 -7.75
N LYS A 162 -17.36 -7.29 -6.89
CA LYS A 162 -18.74 -7.69 -6.65
C LYS A 162 -19.55 -6.54 -6.06
N SER A 163 -20.88 -6.58 -6.19
CA SER A 163 -21.77 -5.73 -5.38
C SER A 163 -21.52 -6.04 -3.89
N GLY A 164 -21.40 -5.01 -3.06
CA GLY A 164 -20.97 -5.11 -1.67
C GLY A 164 -19.48 -5.34 -1.46
N GLY A 165 -18.70 -5.48 -2.53
CA GLY A 165 -17.23 -5.64 -2.48
C GLY A 165 -16.50 -4.36 -2.06
N VAL A 166 -15.28 -4.51 -1.58
CA VAL A 166 -14.47 -3.43 -1.01
C VAL A 166 -13.14 -3.30 -1.74
N ALA A 167 -12.70 -2.06 -2.00
CA ALA A 167 -11.33 -1.76 -2.41
C ALA A 167 -10.60 -0.95 -1.34
N ILE A 168 -9.35 -1.29 -1.06
CA ILE A 168 -8.41 -0.51 -0.22
C ILE A 168 -7.44 0.16 -1.19
N LEU A 169 -7.41 1.51 -1.19
CA LEU A 169 -6.79 2.31 -2.25
C LEU A 169 -5.80 3.33 -1.68
N GLN A 170 -4.76 2.89 -0.97
CA GLN A 170 -3.79 3.83 -0.38
C GLN A 170 -2.91 4.48 -1.46
N VAL A 171 -2.76 5.81 -1.36
CA VAL A 171 -1.84 6.62 -2.14
C VAL A 171 -1.17 7.67 -1.24
N PRO A 172 -0.03 8.25 -1.62
CA PRO A 172 0.52 9.40 -0.92
C PRO A 172 -0.38 10.63 -1.17
N ILE A 173 -1.00 11.17 -0.11
CA ILE A 173 -1.82 12.37 -0.18
C ILE A 173 -1.05 13.56 0.37
N ASN A 174 -1.00 14.66 -0.39
CA ASN A 174 -0.52 15.95 0.10
C ASN A 174 -1.67 16.73 0.73
N PHE A 175 -1.80 16.66 2.05
CA PHE A 175 -2.85 17.33 2.83
C PHE A 175 -2.82 18.87 2.80
N LYS A 176 -1.78 19.46 2.17
CA LYS A 176 -1.71 20.91 1.94
C LYS A 176 -2.27 21.34 0.59
N ARG A 177 -2.73 20.39 -0.20
CA ARG A 177 -3.22 20.60 -1.55
C ARG A 177 -4.70 20.18 -1.61
N ASN A 178 -5.57 21.09 -2.03
CA ASN A 178 -6.99 20.76 -2.17
C ASN A 178 -7.24 19.87 -3.39
N GLU A 179 -6.55 20.15 -4.50
CA GLU A 179 -6.72 19.44 -5.77
C GLU A 179 -5.46 18.64 -6.13
N THR A 180 -5.66 17.49 -6.75
CA THR A 180 -4.60 16.67 -7.33
C THR A 180 -3.85 17.45 -8.40
N PHE A 181 -2.53 17.47 -8.30
CA PHE A 181 -1.67 18.08 -9.30
C PHE A 181 -1.16 17.01 -10.26
N GLU A 182 -1.49 17.18 -11.53
CA GLU A 182 -1.00 16.36 -12.64
C GLU A 182 -0.71 17.26 -13.84
N ASP A 183 0.40 16.99 -14.54
CA ASP A 183 0.81 17.70 -15.74
C ASP A 183 1.54 16.73 -16.66
N GLN A 184 0.93 16.44 -17.80
CA GLN A 184 1.45 15.49 -18.79
C GLN A 184 2.74 15.97 -19.46
N SER A 185 3.07 17.27 -19.40
CA SER A 185 4.33 17.81 -19.91
C SER A 185 5.53 17.45 -19.03
N ILE A 186 5.30 17.04 -17.77
CA ILE A 186 6.35 16.64 -16.82
C ILE A 186 6.73 15.18 -17.07
N ILE A 187 7.68 14.97 -17.98
CA ILE A 187 8.10 13.62 -18.41
C ILE A 187 9.46 13.18 -17.87
N SER A 188 10.37 14.15 -17.58
CA SER A 188 11.71 13.79 -17.10
C SER A 188 11.68 13.24 -15.67
N LYS A 189 12.51 12.23 -15.39
CA LYS A 189 12.64 11.66 -14.02
C LYS A 189 12.95 12.71 -12.96
N LYS A 190 13.79 13.70 -13.30
CA LYS A 190 14.18 14.79 -12.41
C LYS A 190 13.01 15.72 -12.10
N ASP A 191 12.21 16.06 -13.11
CA ASP A 191 11.05 16.93 -12.92
C ASP A 191 9.94 16.20 -12.17
N ARG A 192 9.65 14.93 -12.50
CA ARG A 192 8.72 14.11 -11.70
C ARG A 192 9.13 14.04 -10.24
N GLU A 193 10.41 13.80 -9.96
CA GLU A 193 10.91 13.82 -8.58
C GLU A 193 10.72 15.19 -7.92
N LYS A 194 10.90 16.30 -8.65
CA LYS A 194 10.72 17.66 -8.16
C LYS A 194 9.26 17.97 -7.84
N TYR A 195 8.36 17.68 -8.78
CA TYR A 195 6.95 18.10 -8.73
C TYR A 195 6.02 17.09 -8.06
N PHE A 196 6.25 15.78 -8.26
CA PHE A 196 5.40 14.71 -7.74
C PHE A 196 6.05 13.92 -6.58
N GLY A 197 7.25 14.30 -6.17
CA GLY A 197 7.92 13.68 -5.01
C GLY A 197 8.78 12.46 -5.31
N GLN A 198 8.52 11.72 -6.42
CA GLN A 198 9.27 10.55 -6.84
C GLN A 198 9.43 10.53 -8.37
N TYR A 199 10.51 9.92 -8.87
CA TYR A 199 10.91 9.94 -10.29
C TYR A 199 9.94 9.22 -11.24
N ASP A 200 9.10 8.35 -10.74
CA ASP A 200 8.12 7.53 -11.48
C ASP A 200 6.65 7.85 -11.14
N HIS A 201 6.40 8.84 -10.29
CA HIS A 201 5.06 9.39 -10.11
C HIS A 201 4.67 10.25 -11.31
N VAL A 202 3.39 10.24 -11.64
CA VAL A 202 2.80 11.07 -12.71
C VAL A 202 1.84 12.13 -12.17
N ARG A 203 1.57 12.09 -10.85
CA ARG A 203 0.76 13.06 -10.12
C ARG A 203 1.13 13.12 -8.63
N GLU A 204 0.67 14.19 -7.99
CA GLU A 204 0.64 14.34 -6.55
C GLU A 204 -0.82 14.51 -6.12
N TYR A 205 -1.39 13.52 -5.43
CA TYR A 205 -2.77 13.57 -4.95
C TYR A 205 -2.98 14.64 -3.88
N GLY A 206 -4.08 15.37 -4.00
CA GLY A 206 -4.62 16.29 -3.02
C GLY A 206 -5.76 15.67 -2.20
N LEU A 207 -6.50 16.54 -1.51
CA LEU A 207 -7.66 16.16 -0.70
C LEU A 207 -8.83 15.66 -1.56
N ASP A 208 -8.87 16.04 -2.85
CA ASP A 208 -9.85 15.61 -3.86
C ASP A 208 -9.69 14.13 -4.27
N PHE A 209 -8.76 13.39 -3.69
CA PHE A 209 -8.60 11.96 -4.00
C PHE A 209 -9.87 11.15 -3.69
N LYS A 210 -10.59 11.53 -2.64
CA LYS A 210 -11.89 10.96 -2.32
C LYS A 210 -12.87 11.10 -3.48
N GLU A 211 -13.04 12.31 -3.98
CA GLU A 211 -13.96 12.64 -5.09
C GLU A 211 -13.55 11.94 -6.40
N ARG A 212 -12.24 11.73 -6.61
CA ARG A 212 -11.74 10.95 -7.76
C ARG A 212 -12.18 9.49 -7.69
N ILE A 213 -12.15 8.87 -6.52
CA ILE A 213 -12.65 7.50 -6.32
C ILE A 213 -14.18 7.46 -6.48
N GLU A 214 -14.90 8.44 -5.92
CA GLU A 214 -16.37 8.53 -6.02
C GLU A 214 -16.84 8.68 -7.47
N LYS A 215 -16.11 9.38 -8.33
CA LYS A 215 -16.39 9.47 -9.78
C LYS A 215 -16.41 8.13 -10.48
N ALA A 216 -15.70 7.11 -9.97
CA ALA A 216 -15.75 5.75 -10.49
C ALA A 216 -16.95 4.93 -9.96
N GLY A 217 -17.81 5.53 -9.13
CA GLY A 217 -19.04 4.92 -8.62
C GLY A 217 -18.94 4.32 -7.21
N PHE A 218 -17.84 4.52 -6.51
CA PHE A 218 -17.66 4.04 -5.15
C PHE A 218 -18.31 4.96 -4.10
N GLU A 219 -18.74 4.37 -3.00
CA GLU A 219 -18.91 5.05 -1.72
C GLU A 219 -17.56 5.01 -0.97
N VAL A 220 -17.04 6.17 -0.55
CA VAL A 220 -15.66 6.29 -0.04
C VAL A 220 -15.63 6.81 1.39
N GLU A 221 -14.92 6.07 2.23
CA GLU A 221 -14.53 6.48 3.58
C GLU A 221 -13.02 6.70 3.64
N MET A 222 -12.59 7.89 4.05
CA MET A 222 -11.17 8.21 4.28
C MET A 222 -10.84 7.96 5.75
N VAL A 223 -10.43 6.74 6.09
CA VAL A 223 -10.22 6.31 7.47
C VAL A 223 -8.91 6.85 8.02
N ASN A 224 -8.97 7.79 8.96
CA ASN A 224 -7.82 8.26 9.71
C ASN A 224 -7.57 7.35 10.94
N TYR A 225 -7.13 6.13 10.69
CA TYR A 225 -7.02 5.11 11.71
C TYR A 225 -5.95 5.41 12.78
N THR A 226 -4.99 6.28 12.47
CA THR A 226 -3.98 6.71 13.45
C THR A 226 -4.58 7.46 14.65
N GLU A 227 -5.75 8.09 14.51
CA GLU A 227 -6.41 8.80 15.60
C GLU A 227 -6.90 7.87 16.72
N ASN A 228 -7.08 6.58 16.44
CA ASN A 228 -7.48 5.59 17.43
C ASN A 228 -6.36 5.18 18.40
N PHE A 229 -5.13 5.66 18.18
CA PHE A 229 -3.96 5.29 18.98
C PHE A 229 -3.49 6.45 19.85
N SER A 230 -3.13 6.15 21.11
CA SER A 230 -2.38 7.08 21.95
C SER A 230 -1.02 7.41 21.33
N GLU A 231 -0.43 8.56 21.70
CA GLU A 231 0.90 8.94 21.21
C GLU A 231 1.97 7.89 21.56
N GLU A 232 1.84 7.23 22.70
CA GLU A 232 2.71 6.12 23.09
C GLU A 232 2.62 4.95 22.12
N LEU A 233 1.40 4.53 21.73
CA LEU A 233 1.19 3.45 20.77
C LEU A 233 1.64 3.84 19.36
N LYS A 234 1.40 5.09 18.93
CA LYS A 234 1.92 5.60 17.65
C LYS A 234 3.44 5.51 17.61
N LEU A 235 4.13 5.93 18.66
CA LEU A 235 5.59 5.79 18.77
C LEU A 235 6.01 4.31 18.78
N LYS A 236 5.34 3.48 19.57
CA LYS A 236 5.65 2.05 19.68
C LYS A 236 5.51 1.30 18.38
N TYR A 237 4.47 1.59 17.60
CA TYR A 237 4.25 0.99 16.27
C TYR A 237 4.98 1.75 15.15
N GLY A 238 5.59 2.91 15.44
CA GLY A 238 6.24 3.77 14.45
C GLY A 238 5.26 4.23 13.38
N LEU A 239 4.08 4.72 13.76
CA LEU A 239 3.04 5.22 12.84
C LEU A 239 3.24 6.70 12.53
N GLN A 240 2.84 7.14 11.33
CA GLN A 240 2.74 8.56 10.98
C GLN A 240 1.33 9.10 11.28
N ILE A 241 1.26 10.38 11.65
CA ILE A 241 -0.01 11.01 12.08
C ILE A 241 -0.98 11.21 10.91
N ASN A 242 -0.47 11.41 9.69
CA ASN A 242 -1.29 11.79 8.54
C ASN A 242 -1.52 10.65 7.53
N ASP A 243 -1.26 9.40 7.91
CA ASP A 243 -1.56 8.27 7.04
C ASP A 243 -3.06 7.96 7.11
N VAL A 244 -3.74 7.95 5.97
CA VAL A 244 -5.15 7.55 5.84
C VAL A 244 -5.29 6.26 5.04
N ILE A 245 -6.38 5.54 5.29
CA ILE A 245 -6.73 4.32 4.56
C ILE A 245 -8.04 4.60 3.80
N PRO A 246 -7.99 4.87 2.49
CA PRO A 246 -9.18 5.00 1.68
C PRO A 246 -9.85 3.63 1.51
N ILE A 247 -11.10 3.53 2.00
CA ILE A 247 -11.95 2.36 1.88
C ILE A 247 -13.06 2.71 0.91
N ALA A 248 -13.04 2.08 -0.26
CA ALA A 248 -14.00 2.29 -1.33
C ALA A 248 -14.95 1.09 -1.42
N ARG A 249 -16.24 1.30 -1.26
CA ARG A 249 -17.27 0.26 -1.28
C ARG A 249 -18.07 0.34 -2.58
N LYS A 250 -18.34 -0.79 -3.20
CA LYS A 250 -19.30 -0.89 -4.29
C LYS A 250 -20.66 -1.24 -3.72
N SER A 251 -21.59 -0.31 -3.81
CA SER A 251 -22.97 -0.49 -3.30
C SER A 251 -23.61 -1.76 -3.84
N PHE A 252 -24.54 -2.32 -3.07
CA PHE A 252 -25.41 -3.37 -3.57
C PHE A 252 -26.30 -2.77 -4.68
N SER A 253 -26.18 -3.30 -5.90
CA SER A 253 -27.18 -2.97 -6.93
C SER A 253 -28.51 -3.57 -6.50
N ASN A 254 -29.50 -2.71 -6.30
CA ASN A 254 -30.90 -3.13 -6.16
C ASN A 254 -31.35 -3.89 -7.39
#